data_f480e5f3bd5016c58d65d2224c0d706d
#
_entry.id   f480e5f3bd5016c58d65d2224c0d706d
#
_cell.length_a   1.000
_cell.length_b   1.000
_cell.length_c   1.000
_cell.angle_alpha   90.00
_cell.angle_beta   90.00
_cell.angle_gamma   90.00
#
_symmetry.space_group_name_H-M   'P 1'
#
loop_
_entity.id
_entity.type
_entity.pdbx_description
1 polymer ?
#
loop_
_entity_poly.entity_id
_entity_poly.type
_entity_poly.pdbx_seq_one_letter_code
_entity_poly.pdbx_strand_id
1 'polypeptide(L)'
;MARSISSSVPSRPASRALELFNPPANALYDIDMAARLSDLPRHTILVCCKYRLVRPTADGPDRGYQFSGDTIHALRRVAALREVCGKDFLGMKIILELMNRLEQMHSELQMFRAQQGERFQPKSQRKIKSNRRFDYGNI
;
A
#
# COMPACT_ATOMS: atom_id res chain seq x y z
N MET A 1 -7.45 -40.72 -7.44
CA MET A 1 -8.52 -40.08 -6.69
C MET A 1 -8.08 -38.92 -5.82
N ALA A 2 -7.22 -39.17 -4.89
CA ALA A 2 -6.77 -38.08 -4.00
C ALA A 2 -5.78 -37.15 -4.64
N ARG A 3 -5.27 -37.46 -5.76
CA ARG A 3 -4.24 -36.71 -6.43
C ARG A 3 -4.64 -35.34 -6.93
N SER A 4 -5.90 -35.17 -7.25
CA SER A 4 -6.37 -33.87 -7.72
C SER A 4 -6.29 -32.79 -6.66
N ILE A 5 -6.27 -33.20 -5.42
CA ILE A 5 -6.23 -32.27 -4.31
C ILE A 5 -4.86 -31.64 -4.15
N SER A 6 -3.82 -32.41 -4.40
CA SER A 6 -2.46 -31.94 -4.18
C SER A 6 -1.99 -30.91 -5.21
N SER A 7 -2.63 -30.85 -6.36
CA SER A 7 -2.20 -29.95 -7.42
C SER A 7 -2.44 -28.48 -7.14
N SER A 8 -3.38 -28.17 -6.28
CA SER A 8 -3.68 -26.78 -5.95
C SER A 8 -2.79 -26.18 -4.87
N VAL A 9 -2.14 -27.05 -4.09
CA VAL A 9 -1.37 -26.59 -2.93
C VAL A 9 -0.08 -25.86 -3.31
N PRO A 10 0.69 -26.31 -4.28
CA PRO A 10 1.98 -25.67 -4.59
C PRO A 10 1.89 -24.24 -5.11
N SER A 11 0.79 -23.86 -5.71
CA SER A 11 0.67 -22.51 -6.26
C SER A 11 0.50 -21.43 -5.20
N ARG A 12 -0.06 -21.78 -4.05
CA ARG A 12 -0.28 -20.84 -2.98
C ARG A 12 0.99 -20.30 -2.32
N PRO A 13 1.95 -21.14 -1.98
CA PRO A 13 3.18 -20.63 -1.39
C PRO A 13 3.94 -19.65 -2.28
N ALA A 14 3.98 -19.95 -3.58
CA ALA A 14 4.65 -19.05 -4.52
C ALA A 14 3.95 -17.71 -4.63
N SER A 15 2.64 -17.72 -4.66
CA SER A 15 1.83 -16.49 -4.70
C SER A 15 2.07 -15.66 -3.44
N ARG A 16 2.05 -16.31 -2.29
CA ARG A 16 2.27 -15.63 -1.02
C ARG A 16 3.67 -15.04 -0.90
N ALA A 17 4.67 -15.73 -1.47
CA ALA A 17 6.03 -15.21 -1.48
C ALA A 17 6.13 -13.91 -2.27
N LEU A 18 5.41 -13.80 -3.38
CA LEU A 18 5.35 -12.56 -4.16
C LEU A 18 4.63 -11.44 -3.43
N GLU A 19 3.60 -11.78 -2.68
CA GLU A 19 2.87 -10.81 -1.86
C GLU A 19 3.74 -10.22 -0.76
N LEU A 20 4.62 -11.04 -0.19
CA LEU A 20 5.52 -10.60 0.87
C LEU A 20 6.74 -9.86 0.34
N PHE A 21 7.01 -9.99 -0.96
CA PHE A 21 8.14 -9.30 -1.56
C PHE A 21 7.97 -7.79 -1.46
N ASN A 22 9.01 -7.13 -0.98
CA ASN A 22 9.02 -5.67 -0.82
C ASN A 22 9.84 -5.06 -1.95
N PRO A 23 9.17 -4.59 -3.03
CA PRO A 23 9.90 -4.06 -4.17
C PRO A 23 10.64 -2.77 -3.82
N PRO A 24 11.92 -2.65 -4.20
CA PRO A 24 12.65 -1.40 -4.02
C PRO A 24 11.99 -0.25 -4.77
N ALA A 25 12.00 0.94 -4.18
CA ALA A 25 11.28 2.09 -4.69
C ALA A 25 11.68 2.45 -6.13
N ASN A 26 12.95 2.32 -6.45
CA ASN A 26 13.51 2.74 -7.75
C ASN A 26 13.61 1.59 -8.76
N ALA A 27 13.22 0.38 -8.41
CA ALA A 27 13.17 -0.72 -9.38
C ALA A 27 11.99 -0.53 -10.33
N LEU A 28 12.15 -0.98 -11.57
CA LEU A 28 11.12 -0.87 -12.59
C LEU A 28 10.60 -2.25 -12.96
N TYR A 29 9.29 -2.35 -13.10
CA TYR A 29 8.60 -3.59 -13.39
C TYR A 29 7.65 -3.38 -14.58
N ASP A 30 7.53 -4.39 -15.42
CA ASP A 30 6.54 -4.37 -16.47
C ASP A 30 5.14 -4.68 -15.89
N ILE A 31 4.13 -4.56 -16.74
CA ILE A 31 2.75 -4.75 -16.30
C ILE A 31 2.46 -6.18 -15.82
N ASP A 32 3.13 -7.17 -16.41
CA ASP A 32 2.93 -8.55 -16.00
C ASP A 32 3.48 -8.82 -14.60
N MET A 33 4.66 -8.30 -14.34
CA MET A 33 5.23 -8.39 -13.00
C MET A 33 4.45 -7.54 -11.99
N ALA A 34 4.01 -6.36 -12.41
CA ALA A 34 3.17 -5.52 -11.57
C ALA A 34 1.88 -6.25 -11.18
N ALA A 35 1.26 -6.94 -12.12
CA ALA A 35 0.06 -7.72 -11.87
C ALA A 35 0.31 -8.82 -10.84
N ARG A 36 1.43 -9.52 -10.96
CA ARG A 36 1.79 -10.57 -10.01
C ARG A 36 2.09 -10.02 -8.61
N LEU A 37 2.87 -8.95 -8.55
CA LEU A 37 3.29 -8.36 -7.28
C LEU A 37 2.16 -7.70 -6.51
N SER A 38 1.18 -7.16 -7.21
CA SER A 38 0.04 -6.47 -6.60
C SER A 38 -1.21 -7.32 -6.46
N ASP A 39 -1.21 -8.50 -7.06
CA ASP A 39 -2.39 -9.39 -7.12
C ASP A 39 -3.59 -8.72 -7.79
N LEU A 40 -3.30 -7.97 -8.84
CA LEU A 40 -4.32 -7.30 -9.65
C LEU A 40 -4.23 -7.76 -11.09
N PRO A 41 -5.36 -7.98 -11.77
CA PRO A 41 -5.33 -8.27 -13.21
C PRO A 41 -4.79 -7.08 -14.01
N ARG A 42 -4.16 -7.38 -15.16
CA ARG A 42 -3.60 -6.34 -16.04
C ARG A 42 -4.61 -5.26 -16.38
N HIS A 43 -5.83 -5.67 -16.78
CA HIS A 43 -6.86 -4.70 -17.14
C HIS A 43 -7.24 -3.78 -15.98
N THR A 44 -7.20 -4.27 -14.76
CA THR A 44 -7.47 -3.43 -13.58
C THR A 44 -6.37 -2.41 -13.39
N ILE A 45 -5.12 -2.80 -13.60
CA ILE A 45 -3.99 -1.85 -13.51
C ILE A 45 -4.14 -0.75 -14.56
N LEU A 46 -4.54 -1.11 -15.79
CA LEU A 46 -4.78 -0.13 -16.84
C LEU A 46 -5.92 0.82 -16.48
N VAL A 47 -6.98 0.32 -15.86
CA VAL A 47 -8.07 1.15 -15.37
C VAL A 47 -7.59 2.09 -14.27
N CYS A 48 -6.75 1.60 -13.37
CA CYS A 48 -6.15 2.45 -12.34
C CYS A 48 -5.33 3.58 -12.93
N CYS A 49 -4.59 3.32 -14.00
CA CYS A 49 -3.86 4.36 -14.72
C CYS A 49 -4.82 5.36 -15.36
N LYS A 50 -5.89 4.88 -15.96
CA LYS A 50 -6.90 5.72 -16.60
C LYS A 50 -7.55 6.69 -15.60
N TYR A 51 -7.89 6.21 -14.43
CA TYR A 51 -8.49 7.03 -13.38
C TYR A 51 -7.45 7.77 -12.52
N ARG A 52 -6.19 7.64 -12.87
CA ARG A 52 -5.08 8.31 -12.18
C ARG A 52 -4.96 7.91 -10.70
N LEU A 53 -5.35 6.69 -10.37
CA LEU A 53 -5.05 6.14 -9.05
C LEU A 53 -3.57 5.87 -8.91
N VAL A 54 -2.96 5.41 -9.98
CA VAL A 54 -1.51 5.19 -10.06
C VAL A 54 -0.99 5.78 -11.36
N ARG A 55 0.29 6.08 -11.39
CA ARG A 55 0.95 6.59 -12.59
C ARG A 55 2.09 5.64 -12.97
N PRO A 56 2.16 5.23 -14.24
CA PRO A 56 3.34 4.51 -14.69
C PRO A 56 4.56 5.43 -14.65
N THR A 57 5.70 4.86 -14.35
CA THR A 57 6.95 5.61 -14.31
C THR A 57 7.45 5.94 -15.71
N ALA A 58 7.22 5.03 -16.63
CA ALA A 58 7.55 5.22 -18.03
C ALA A 58 6.41 4.67 -18.88
N ASP A 59 6.09 5.40 -19.92
CA ASP A 59 5.08 5.05 -20.91
C ASP A 59 5.69 5.33 -22.28
N GLY A 60 6.25 4.31 -22.85
CA GLY A 60 6.88 4.42 -24.15
C GLY A 60 6.31 3.41 -25.14
N PRO A 61 6.27 3.74 -26.42
CA PRO A 61 5.69 2.86 -27.43
C PRO A 61 6.44 1.52 -27.53
N ASP A 62 7.73 1.51 -27.27
CA ASP A 62 8.56 0.31 -27.43
C ASP A 62 8.60 -0.56 -26.18
N ARG A 63 8.43 0.01 -25.01
CA ARG A 63 8.59 -0.70 -23.73
C ARG A 63 7.28 -0.89 -22.97
N GLY A 64 6.20 -0.26 -23.43
CA GLY A 64 4.93 -0.29 -22.72
C GLY A 64 5.01 0.43 -21.38
N TYR A 65 4.04 0.16 -20.52
CA TYR A 65 4.02 0.75 -19.17
C TYR A 65 5.05 0.08 -18.28
N GLN A 66 5.78 0.91 -17.55
CA GLN A 66 6.69 0.47 -16.49
C GLN A 66 6.27 1.11 -15.18
N PHE A 67 6.39 0.35 -14.11
CA PHE A 67 5.94 0.75 -12.79
C PHE A 67 7.10 0.65 -11.80
N SER A 68 7.28 1.69 -11.00
CA SER A 68 8.28 1.68 -9.94
C SER A 68 7.81 0.85 -8.74
N GLY A 69 8.74 0.53 -7.85
CA GLY A 69 8.39 -0.14 -6.60
C GLY A 69 7.35 0.62 -5.79
N ASP A 70 7.45 1.95 -5.76
CA ASP A 70 6.46 2.78 -5.08
C ASP A 70 5.07 2.62 -5.71
N THR A 71 5.01 2.52 -7.03
CA THR A 71 3.75 2.28 -7.72
C THR A 71 3.19 0.90 -7.41
N ILE A 72 4.06 -0.11 -7.25
CA ILE A 72 3.63 -1.43 -6.82
C ILE A 72 2.97 -1.36 -5.44
N HIS A 73 3.53 -0.60 -4.51
CA HIS A 73 2.92 -0.40 -3.20
C HIS A 73 1.55 0.27 -3.30
N ALA A 74 1.43 1.27 -4.18
CA ALA A 74 0.14 1.91 -4.44
C ALA A 74 -0.87 0.93 -5.03
N LEU A 75 -0.45 0.07 -5.96
CA LEU A 75 -1.31 -0.96 -6.53
C LEU A 75 -1.77 -1.97 -5.47
N ARG A 76 -0.90 -2.33 -4.54
CA ARG A 76 -1.27 -3.20 -3.42
C ARG A 76 -2.34 -2.56 -2.52
N ARG A 77 -2.26 -1.26 -2.32
CA ARG A 77 -3.31 -0.52 -1.60
C ARG A 77 -4.64 -0.56 -2.37
N VAL A 78 -4.59 -0.41 -3.68
CA VAL A 78 -5.77 -0.55 -4.53
C VAL A 78 -6.36 -1.95 -4.39
N ALA A 79 -5.53 -2.99 -4.42
CA ALA A 79 -5.98 -4.36 -4.26
C ALA A 79 -6.72 -4.55 -2.93
N ALA A 80 -6.18 -4.01 -1.85
CA ALA A 80 -6.81 -4.07 -0.54
C ALA A 80 -8.14 -3.29 -0.52
N LEU A 81 -8.18 -2.13 -1.13
CA LEU A 81 -9.39 -1.31 -1.17
C LEU A 81 -10.50 -1.93 -2.02
N ARG A 82 -10.15 -2.72 -3.03
CA ARG A 82 -11.15 -3.41 -3.85
C ARG A 82 -11.99 -4.39 -3.05
N GLU A 83 -11.44 -4.93 -1.98
CA GLU A 83 -12.20 -5.80 -1.08
C GLU A 83 -13.40 -5.07 -0.48
N VAL A 84 -13.27 -3.79 -0.23
CA VAL A 84 -14.29 -2.96 0.41
C VAL A 84 -15.09 -2.16 -0.61
N CYS A 85 -14.42 -1.53 -1.56
CA CYS A 85 -15.02 -0.59 -2.50
C CYS A 85 -15.49 -1.25 -3.79
N GLY A 86 -15.09 -2.49 -4.05
CA GLY A 86 -15.44 -3.18 -5.28
C GLY A 86 -14.86 -2.48 -6.50
N LYS A 87 -15.72 -2.09 -7.43
CA LYS A 87 -15.30 -1.44 -8.68
C LYS A 87 -15.44 0.09 -8.66
N ASP A 88 -15.62 0.66 -7.50
CA ASP A 88 -15.74 2.12 -7.36
C ASP A 88 -14.35 2.75 -7.36
N PHE A 89 -13.82 2.97 -8.56
CA PHE A 89 -12.48 3.53 -8.73
C PHE A 89 -12.39 4.99 -8.28
N LEU A 90 -13.47 5.74 -8.43
CA LEU A 90 -13.48 7.13 -7.95
C LEU A 90 -13.45 7.18 -6.42
N GLY A 91 -14.22 6.33 -5.77
CA GLY A 91 -14.17 6.21 -4.31
C GLY A 91 -12.80 5.78 -3.83
N MET A 92 -12.19 4.80 -4.49
CA MET A 92 -10.82 4.38 -4.16
C MET A 92 -9.83 5.52 -4.32
N LYS A 93 -9.99 6.35 -5.36
CA LYS A 93 -9.10 7.49 -5.57
C LYS A 93 -9.17 8.47 -4.40
N ILE A 94 -10.37 8.79 -3.95
CA ILE A 94 -10.56 9.68 -2.81
C ILE A 94 -9.91 9.10 -1.55
N ILE A 95 -10.10 7.81 -1.32
CA ILE A 95 -9.52 7.14 -0.15
C ILE A 95 -7.98 7.17 -0.22
N LEU A 96 -7.41 6.87 -1.39
CA LEU A 96 -5.96 6.90 -1.58
C LEU A 96 -5.38 8.29 -1.37
N GLU A 97 -6.05 9.31 -1.88
CA GLU A 97 -5.64 10.70 -1.67
C GLU A 97 -5.67 11.08 -0.19
N LEU A 98 -6.73 10.67 0.52
CA LEU A 98 -6.82 10.91 1.95
C LEU A 98 -5.74 10.16 2.73
N MET A 99 -5.46 8.91 2.36
CA MET A 99 -4.39 8.13 2.99
C MET A 99 -3.03 8.79 2.79
N ASN A 100 -2.74 9.23 1.58
CA ASN A 100 -1.49 9.94 1.29
C ASN A 100 -1.38 11.22 2.11
N ARG A 101 -2.47 11.95 2.22
CA ARG A 101 -2.49 13.17 3.02
C ARG A 101 -2.26 12.90 4.49
N LEU A 102 -2.87 11.84 5.02
CA LEU A 102 -2.65 11.42 6.40
C LEU A 102 -1.20 11.02 6.64
N GLU A 103 -0.60 10.27 5.72
CA GLU A 103 0.80 9.88 5.83
C GLU A 103 1.71 11.10 5.82
N GLN A 104 1.44 12.05 4.93
CA GLN A 104 2.20 13.29 4.86
C GLN A 104 2.10 14.08 6.16
N MET A 105 0.89 14.28 6.66
CA MET A 105 0.67 14.99 7.92
C MET A 105 1.33 14.28 9.10
N HIS A 106 1.27 12.96 9.10
CA HIS A 106 1.92 12.16 10.13
C HIS A 106 3.43 12.33 10.12
N SER A 107 4.02 12.32 8.92
CA SER A 107 5.46 12.53 8.76
C SER A 107 5.87 13.93 9.21
N GLU A 108 5.11 14.93 8.83
CA GLU A 108 5.36 16.32 9.25
C GLU A 108 5.29 16.45 10.77
N LEU A 109 4.29 15.80 11.37
CA LEU A 109 4.12 15.82 12.82
C LEU A 109 5.28 15.12 13.54
N GLN A 110 5.75 14.00 13.00
CA GLN A 110 6.90 13.30 13.56
C GLN A 110 8.17 14.14 13.47
N MET A 111 8.39 14.80 12.33
CA MET A 111 9.53 15.70 12.17
C MET A 111 9.46 16.86 13.16
N PHE A 112 8.28 17.43 13.32
CA PHE A 112 8.08 18.50 14.27
C PHE A 112 8.34 18.04 15.70
N ARG A 113 7.85 16.88 16.09
CA ARG A 113 8.11 16.30 17.40
C ARG A 113 9.58 16.02 17.64
N ALA A 114 10.28 15.54 16.61
CA ALA A 114 11.71 15.27 16.70
C ALA A 114 12.49 16.56 16.95
N GLN A 115 12.12 17.66 16.28
CA GLN A 115 12.74 18.95 16.51
C GLN A 115 12.48 19.47 17.92
N GLN A 116 11.28 19.26 18.43
CA GLN A 116 10.92 19.68 19.78
C GLN A 116 11.36 18.69 20.85
N GLY A 117 11.58 17.44 20.48
CA GLY A 117 11.97 16.38 21.41
C GLY A 117 13.27 16.66 22.14
N GLU A 118 14.14 17.45 21.54
CA GLU A 118 15.37 17.90 22.20
C GLU A 118 15.09 18.86 23.35
N ARG A 119 13.96 19.51 23.33
CA ARG A 119 13.56 20.50 24.35
C ARG A 119 12.64 19.94 25.42
N PHE A 120 11.90 18.88 25.11
CA PHE A 120 10.92 18.32 26.03
C PHE A 120 11.49 17.23 26.88
N GLN A 121 11.07 17.21 28.15
CA GLN A 121 11.45 16.20 29.11
C GLN A 121 10.65 14.92 28.90
N PRO A 122 11.26 13.75 29.08
CA PRO A 122 10.55 12.47 28.97
C PRO A 122 9.41 12.31 29.97
N LYS A 123 9.42 13.08 31.04
CA LYS A 123 8.37 13.02 32.07
C LYS A 123 6.97 13.28 31.53
N SER A 124 6.83 14.21 30.60
CA SER A 124 5.53 14.53 30.03
C SER A 124 4.94 13.37 29.22
N GLN A 125 5.80 12.56 28.61
CA GLN A 125 5.35 11.40 27.87
C GLN A 125 4.76 10.33 28.79
N ARG A 126 5.31 10.18 29.98
CA ARG A 126 4.80 9.23 30.96
C ARG A 126 3.41 9.60 31.45
N LYS A 127 3.17 10.85 31.67
CA LYS A 127 1.86 11.33 32.09
C LYS A 127 0.80 11.10 31.02
N ILE A 128 1.17 11.31 29.78
CA ILE A 128 0.25 11.08 28.67
C ILE A 128 -0.16 9.62 28.59
N LYS A 129 0.81 8.71 28.77
CA LYS A 129 0.52 7.28 28.73
C LYS A 129 -0.45 6.84 29.81
N SER A 130 -0.30 7.34 31.03
CA SER A 130 -1.20 6.98 32.11
C SER A 130 -2.60 7.53 31.91
N ASN A 131 -2.72 8.71 31.36
CA ASN A 131 -4.03 9.30 31.08
C ASN A 131 -4.81 8.52 30.05
N ARG A 132 -4.14 8.05 29.02
CA ARG A 132 -4.84 7.31 27.96
C ARG A 132 -5.41 5.99 28.44
N ARG A 133 -4.82 5.42 29.46
CA ARG A 133 -5.20 4.09 29.89
C ARG A 133 -6.61 4.02 30.45
N PHE A 134 -7.05 4.98 31.23
CA PHE A 134 -8.37 4.89 31.77
C PHE A 134 -9.44 5.54 30.91
N ASP A 135 -9.09 6.31 29.94
CA ASP A 135 -10.08 6.89 29.06
C ASP A 135 -10.83 5.82 28.28
N TYR A 136 -10.11 4.81 27.83
CA TYR A 136 -10.72 3.73 27.06
C TYR A 136 -11.39 2.69 27.92
N GLY A 137 -10.95 2.55 29.13
CA GLY A 137 -11.53 1.58 30.04
C GLY A 137 -12.93 1.89 30.49
N ASN A 138 -13.30 3.15 30.48
CA ASN A 138 -14.60 3.60 30.94
C ASN A 138 -15.67 3.59 29.86
N ILE A 139 -15.27 3.45 28.65
CA ILE A 139 -16.20 3.39 27.53
C ILE A 139 -16.55 1.97 27.18
#